data_3c9b4f5539558fb95e74f04a1895cf36
#
_entry.id   3c9b4f5539558fb95e74f04a1895cf36
#
_cell.length_a   1.000
_cell.length_b   1.000
_cell.length_c   1.000
_cell.angle_alpha   90.00
_cell.angle_beta   90.00
_cell.angle_gamma   90.00
#
_symmetry.space_group_name_H-M   'P 1'
#
loop_
_entity.id
_entity.type
_entity.pdbx_description
1 polymer ?
#
loop_
_entity_poly.entity_id
_entity_poly.type
_entity_poly.pdbx_seq_one_letter_code
_entity_poly.pdbx_strand_id
1 'polypeptide(L)'
;LAAAFDLSDIEQDILLLVAAPKIDPRYEEYFQRIDREIVDPTIRTAIAVLGRSFDACVTMRKLFSRDNKLIKNSLLLAEVRGNGEGDFLHVALEVPRRIVGEVLGESHVAEELVALSRLRTSNVQLDQVVLPREVKETVVSLVRNHEEFVQRRQAWGLDDVIPYGRALIMLFSGPPGTGKTMLAHAVASTVNKRLFCIDLPKLVEERASVESNLDAIFREARLLDAVLFFDECEQIFLSRSLGNDAIPVLLTRLEQYDGVAILATNREETLDEALARRVVAKIDFGKPTASAREQIWRKHLPEALPLADDVDLPKLAERFDLTGGYIKNAVLTAVL
;
A
#
# COMPACT_ATOMS: atom_id res chain seq x y z
N LEU A 1 6.04 -12.13 6.45
CA LEU A 1 6.33 -12.36 5.04
C LEU A 1 5.47 -13.51 4.48
N ALA A 2 5.54 -14.72 5.07
CA ALA A 2 4.81 -15.89 4.58
C ALA A 2 3.30 -15.66 4.49
N ALA A 3 2.69 -15.13 5.55
CA ALA A 3 1.27 -14.81 5.58
C ALA A 3 0.88 -13.67 4.61
N ALA A 4 1.73 -12.64 4.47
CA ALA A 4 1.46 -11.49 3.60
C ALA A 4 1.42 -11.85 2.11
N PHE A 5 2.12 -12.91 1.70
CA PHE A 5 2.19 -13.35 0.30
C PHE A 5 1.65 -14.75 0.08
N ASP A 6 1.03 -15.35 1.11
CA ASP A 6 0.48 -16.72 1.07
C ASP A 6 1.51 -17.72 0.51
N LEU A 7 2.73 -17.72 1.10
CA LEU A 7 3.82 -18.56 0.64
C LEU A 7 3.70 -19.98 1.20
N SER A 8 3.85 -20.97 0.34
CA SER A 8 3.99 -22.36 0.74
C SER A 8 5.34 -22.60 1.46
N ASP A 9 5.44 -23.70 2.22
CA ASP A 9 6.67 -24.05 2.96
C ASP A 9 7.91 -24.10 2.06
N ILE A 10 7.77 -24.67 0.85
CA ILE A 10 8.88 -24.76 -0.11
C ILE A 10 9.29 -23.38 -0.66
N GLU A 11 8.35 -22.46 -0.83
CA GLU A 11 8.67 -21.08 -1.24
C GLU A 11 9.39 -20.31 -0.12
N GLN A 12 9.03 -20.56 1.13
CA GLN A 12 9.73 -20.02 2.29
C GLN A 12 11.16 -20.60 2.39
N ASP A 13 11.32 -21.91 2.21
CA ASP A 13 12.62 -22.57 2.21
C ASP A 13 13.54 -22.03 1.11
N ILE A 14 13.01 -21.76 -0.09
CA ILE A 14 13.76 -21.14 -1.19
C ILE A 14 14.24 -19.74 -0.79
N LEU A 15 13.35 -18.90 -0.24
CA LEU A 15 13.74 -17.55 0.21
C LEU A 15 14.82 -17.59 1.30
N LEU A 16 14.67 -18.46 2.29
CA LEU A 16 15.65 -18.61 3.36
C LEU A 16 17.00 -19.09 2.82
N LEU A 17 16.99 -20.08 1.92
CA LEU A 17 18.19 -20.61 1.31
C LEU A 17 18.95 -19.52 0.53
N VAL A 18 18.25 -18.74 -0.28
CA VAL A 18 18.86 -17.68 -1.09
C VAL A 18 19.27 -16.49 -0.22
N ALA A 19 18.56 -16.19 0.86
CA ALA A 19 18.93 -15.13 1.80
C ALA A 19 20.10 -15.52 2.70
N ALA A 20 20.35 -16.81 2.92
CA ALA A 20 21.31 -17.30 3.90
C ALA A 20 22.72 -16.68 3.79
N PRO A 21 23.32 -16.50 2.59
CA PRO A 21 24.63 -15.85 2.46
C PRO A 21 24.63 -14.38 2.92
N LYS A 22 23.51 -13.67 2.72
CA LYS A 22 23.36 -12.27 3.16
C LYS A 22 23.16 -12.13 4.67
N ILE A 23 22.79 -13.22 5.35
CA ILE A 23 22.59 -13.27 6.80
C ILE A 23 23.86 -13.78 7.50
N ASP A 24 24.47 -14.84 6.96
CA ASP A 24 25.67 -15.46 7.51
C ASP A 24 26.65 -15.81 6.39
N PRO A 25 27.81 -15.13 6.31
CA PRO A 25 28.80 -15.34 5.24
C PRO A 25 29.34 -16.76 5.12
N ARG A 26 29.23 -17.61 6.17
CA ARG A 26 29.64 -19.02 6.10
C ARG A 26 28.88 -19.80 5.04
N TYR A 27 27.66 -19.38 4.70
CA TYR A 27 26.89 -20.03 3.62
C TYR A 27 27.48 -19.81 2.23
N GLU A 28 28.22 -18.72 2.00
CA GLU A 28 28.94 -18.51 0.72
C GLU A 28 29.94 -19.63 0.47
N GLU A 29 30.69 -20.06 1.50
CA GLU A 29 31.63 -21.16 1.39
C GLU A 29 30.93 -22.49 1.08
N TYR A 30 29.73 -22.73 1.61
CA TYR A 30 28.97 -23.94 1.34
C TYR A 30 28.47 -23.96 -0.11
N PHE A 31 27.99 -22.85 -0.64
CA PHE A 31 27.53 -22.75 -2.01
C PHE A 31 28.68 -22.92 -3.02
N GLN A 32 29.84 -22.35 -2.76
CA GLN A 32 31.05 -22.55 -3.57
C GLN A 32 31.51 -24.02 -3.61
N ARG A 33 31.19 -24.82 -2.61
CA ARG A 33 31.47 -26.27 -2.61
C ARG A 33 30.48 -27.05 -3.50
N ILE A 34 29.26 -26.55 -3.65
CA ILE A 34 28.22 -27.15 -4.51
C ILE A 34 28.48 -26.78 -5.98
N ASP A 35 28.88 -25.52 -6.23
CA ASP A 35 29.21 -25.05 -7.57
C ASP A 35 30.39 -24.06 -7.50
N ARG A 36 31.58 -24.52 -7.97
CA ARG A 36 32.85 -23.79 -7.81
C ARG A 36 32.92 -22.49 -8.61
N GLU A 37 32.04 -22.30 -9.59
CA GLU A 37 32.06 -21.14 -10.48
C GLU A 37 31.08 -20.04 -10.05
N ILE A 38 30.25 -20.27 -9.01
CA ILE A 38 29.13 -19.42 -8.68
C ILE A 38 29.20 -18.93 -7.24
N VAL A 39 29.25 -17.62 -7.06
CA VAL A 39 29.27 -16.94 -5.75
C VAL A 39 27.86 -16.85 -5.16
N ASP A 40 26.85 -16.63 -6.02
CA ASP A 40 25.45 -16.48 -5.60
C ASP A 40 24.65 -17.77 -5.80
N PRO A 41 23.63 -18.03 -4.96
CA PRO A 41 22.71 -19.15 -5.16
C PRO A 41 22.06 -19.10 -6.54
N THR A 42 21.90 -20.27 -7.17
CA THR A 42 21.24 -20.42 -8.48
C THR A 42 20.00 -21.28 -8.35
N ILE A 43 19.18 -21.35 -9.39
CA ILE A 43 18.06 -22.32 -9.47
C ILE A 43 18.59 -23.74 -9.27
N ARG A 44 19.77 -24.08 -9.82
CA ARG A 44 20.43 -25.38 -9.62
C ARG A 44 20.71 -25.63 -8.16
N THR A 45 21.25 -24.64 -7.44
CA THR A 45 21.55 -24.74 -6.01
C THR A 45 20.29 -25.00 -5.20
N ALA A 46 19.22 -24.24 -5.46
CA ALA A 46 17.95 -24.40 -4.77
C ALA A 46 17.35 -25.81 -4.99
N ILE A 47 17.36 -26.30 -6.24
CA ILE A 47 16.86 -27.64 -6.56
C ILE A 47 17.75 -28.73 -5.96
N ALA A 48 19.08 -28.57 -5.96
CA ALA A 48 20.01 -29.57 -5.41
C ALA A 48 19.89 -29.72 -3.89
N VAL A 49 19.61 -28.62 -3.19
CA VAL A 49 19.50 -28.64 -1.72
C VAL A 49 18.11 -29.06 -1.25
N LEU A 50 17.04 -28.55 -1.89
CA LEU A 50 15.66 -28.72 -1.44
C LEU A 50 14.91 -29.84 -2.18
N GLY A 51 15.36 -30.24 -3.37
CA GLY A 51 14.72 -31.25 -4.21
C GLY A 51 14.98 -32.68 -3.70
N ARG A 52 14.05 -33.25 -2.93
CA ARG A 52 14.17 -34.58 -2.32
C ARG A 52 13.88 -35.76 -3.25
N SER A 53 13.24 -35.50 -4.40
CA SER A 53 12.88 -36.50 -5.42
C SER A 53 12.86 -35.88 -6.79
N PHE A 54 12.85 -36.69 -7.86
CA PHE A 54 12.75 -36.21 -9.23
C PHE A 54 11.48 -35.35 -9.44
N ASP A 55 10.32 -35.82 -8.95
CA ASP A 55 9.05 -35.09 -9.09
C ASP A 55 9.06 -33.76 -8.32
N ALA A 56 9.68 -33.74 -7.14
CA ALA A 56 9.90 -32.52 -6.39
C ALA A 56 10.76 -31.52 -7.17
N CYS A 57 11.85 -31.96 -7.80
CA CYS A 57 12.71 -31.13 -8.64
C CYS A 57 11.95 -30.55 -9.83
N VAL A 58 11.08 -31.35 -10.48
CA VAL A 58 10.25 -30.90 -11.62
C VAL A 58 9.24 -29.85 -11.15
N THR A 59 8.61 -30.06 -10.00
CA THR A 59 7.65 -29.12 -9.41
C THR A 59 8.31 -27.80 -9.01
N MET A 60 9.50 -27.86 -8.39
CA MET A 60 10.25 -26.69 -8.00
C MET A 60 10.64 -25.79 -9.17
N ARG A 61 10.88 -26.34 -10.36
CA ARG A 61 11.19 -25.51 -11.55
C ARG A 61 10.09 -24.51 -11.86
N LYS A 62 8.82 -24.85 -11.59
CA LYS A 62 7.68 -23.95 -11.80
C LYS A 62 7.65 -22.75 -10.84
N LEU A 63 8.28 -22.88 -9.66
CA LEU A 63 8.35 -21.82 -8.67
C LEU A 63 9.25 -20.65 -9.09
N PHE A 64 10.09 -20.85 -10.11
CA PHE A 64 10.95 -19.81 -10.69
C PHE A 64 10.37 -19.19 -11.96
N SER A 65 9.12 -19.46 -12.30
CA SER A 65 8.43 -18.81 -13.41
C SER A 65 8.04 -17.36 -13.04
N ARG A 66 7.89 -16.50 -14.06
CA ARG A 66 7.48 -15.10 -13.87
C ARG A 66 6.11 -14.95 -13.18
N ASP A 67 5.25 -15.94 -13.31
CA ASP A 67 3.90 -15.94 -12.73
C ASP A 67 3.87 -16.41 -11.27
N ASN A 68 4.95 -17.01 -10.78
CA ASN A 68 5.03 -17.46 -9.39
C ASN A 68 5.13 -16.27 -8.42
N LYS A 69 4.56 -16.44 -7.23
CA LYS A 69 4.48 -15.42 -6.17
C LYS A 69 5.85 -14.83 -5.79
N LEU A 70 6.91 -15.65 -5.78
CA LEU A 70 8.27 -15.21 -5.45
C LEU A 70 8.80 -14.19 -6.44
N ILE A 71 8.65 -14.46 -7.73
CA ILE A 71 9.18 -13.61 -8.81
C ILE A 71 8.21 -12.43 -9.05
N LYS A 72 6.91 -12.72 -9.18
CA LYS A 72 5.88 -11.72 -9.45
C LYS A 72 5.84 -10.59 -8.42
N ASN A 73 6.04 -10.90 -7.13
CA ASN A 73 6.07 -9.90 -6.07
C ASN A 73 7.49 -9.38 -5.77
N SER A 74 8.47 -9.69 -6.62
CA SER A 74 9.89 -9.32 -6.43
C SER A 74 10.42 -9.68 -5.02
N LEU A 75 9.97 -10.81 -4.46
CA LEU A 75 10.53 -11.37 -3.24
C LEU A 75 11.85 -12.09 -3.54
N LEU A 76 11.95 -12.61 -4.77
CA LEU A 76 13.11 -13.26 -5.33
C LEU A 76 13.37 -12.68 -6.71
N LEU A 77 14.58 -12.23 -6.99
CA LEU A 77 15.02 -11.81 -8.30
C LEU A 77 15.74 -12.98 -8.98
N ALA A 78 15.48 -13.17 -10.26
CA ALA A 78 16.11 -14.20 -11.09
C ALA A 78 16.79 -13.51 -12.26
N GLU A 79 18.13 -13.42 -12.23
CA GLU A 79 18.93 -12.74 -13.25
C GLU A 79 19.69 -13.73 -14.13
N VAL A 80 19.49 -13.63 -15.42
CA VAL A 80 20.30 -14.35 -16.40
C VAL A 80 21.63 -13.62 -16.55
N ARG A 81 22.72 -14.20 -16.01
CA ARG A 81 24.07 -13.66 -16.18
C ARG A 81 24.66 -14.15 -17.51
N GLY A 82 24.98 -13.23 -18.41
CA GLY A 82 25.59 -13.52 -19.70
C GLY A 82 24.75 -13.21 -20.94
N ASN A 83 25.21 -13.52 -22.12
CA ASN A 83 24.65 -13.11 -23.42
C ASN A 83 23.34 -13.83 -23.84
N GLY A 84 22.40 -14.08 -22.89
CA GLY A 84 21.04 -14.47 -23.24
C GLY A 84 20.77 -15.96 -23.53
N GLU A 85 21.78 -16.82 -23.65
CA GLU A 85 21.66 -18.28 -23.91
C GLU A 85 21.99 -19.14 -22.66
N GLY A 86 21.85 -18.61 -21.44
CA GLY A 86 22.15 -19.35 -20.22
C GLY A 86 21.13 -20.46 -19.92
N ASP A 87 21.64 -21.64 -19.57
CA ASP A 87 20.82 -22.73 -19.05
C ASP A 87 19.97 -22.20 -17.85
N PHE A 88 18.67 -22.46 -17.87
CA PHE A 88 17.71 -22.10 -16.82
C PHE A 88 18.22 -22.42 -15.40
N LEU A 89 18.97 -23.50 -15.23
CA LEU A 89 19.51 -23.92 -13.94
C LEU A 89 20.62 -22.98 -13.42
N HIS A 90 21.29 -22.24 -14.28
CA HIS A 90 22.37 -21.32 -13.94
C HIS A 90 21.90 -19.87 -13.73
N VAL A 91 20.60 -19.63 -13.76
CA VAL A 91 20.03 -18.33 -13.40
C VAL A 91 20.37 -18.02 -11.96
N ALA A 92 21.03 -16.88 -11.72
CA ALA A 92 21.36 -16.42 -10.39
C ALA A 92 20.09 -15.95 -9.66
N LEU A 93 20.00 -16.31 -8.40
CA LEU A 93 18.89 -15.94 -7.52
C LEU A 93 19.38 -14.92 -6.49
N GLU A 94 18.62 -13.87 -6.31
CA GLU A 94 18.88 -12.85 -5.31
C GLU A 94 17.63 -12.50 -4.51
N VAL A 95 17.77 -12.46 -3.19
CA VAL A 95 16.74 -11.89 -2.32
C VAL A 95 17.06 -10.40 -2.10
N PRO A 96 16.14 -9.47 -2.43
CA PRO A 96 16.35 -8.04 -2.22
C PRO A 96 16.68 -7.73 -0.76
N ARG A 97 17.56 -6.74 -0.52
CA ARG A 97 17.97 -6.32 0.83
C ARG A 97 16.78 -6.03 1.74
N ARG A 98 15.74 -5.41 1.21
CA ARG A 98 14.51 -5.11 1.96
C ARG A 98 13.83 -6.38 2.50
N ILE A 99 13.81 -7.45 1.71
CA ILE A 99 13.23 -8.75 2.11
C ILE A 99 14.10 -9.44 3.14
N VAL A 100 15.43 -9.36 3.01
CA VAL A 100 16.37 -9.86 4.03
C VAL A 100 16.13 -9.15 5.36
N GLY A 101 15.98 -7.81 5.36
CA GLY A 101 15.64 -7.04 6.55
C GLY A 101 14.33 -7.50 7.19
N GLU A 102 13.29 -7.77 6.39
CA GLU A 102 12.02 -8.29 6.91
C GLU A 102 12.17 -9.67 7.56
N VAL A 103 12.98 -10.56 6.98
CA VAL A 103 13.30 -11.87 7.59
C VAL A 103 14.03 -11.70 8.93
N LEU A 104 14.86 -10.67 9.05
CA LEU A 104 15.59 -10.34 10.28
C LEU A 104 14.75 -9.53 11.30
N GLY A 105 13.51 -9.19 10.97
CA GLY A 105 12.64 -8.39 11.84
C GLY A 105 12.90 -6.88 11.77
N GLU A 106 13.61 -6.41 10.77
CA GLU A 106 13.86 -4.97 10.51
C GLU A 106 12.66 -4.36 9.81
N SER A 107 11.96 -3.46 10.49
CA SER A 107 10.71 -2.85 10.00
C SER A 107 10.95 -1.46 9.42
N HIS A 108 11.63 -1.36 8.29
CA HIS A 108 11.88 -0.10 7.58
C HIS A 108 11.19 -0.08 6.22
N VAL A 109 10.76 1.10 5.77
CA VAL A 109 10.31 1.30 4.39
C VAL A 109 11.51 1.14 3.45
N ALA A 110 11.29 0.54 2.28
CA ALA A 110 12.32 0.40 1.26
C ALA A 110 12.97 1.76 0.94
N GLU A 111 14.30 1.80 0.85
CA GLU A 111 15.07 3.05 0.64
C GLU A 111 14.60 3.79 -0.61
N GLU A 112 14.26 3.07 -1.68
CA GLU A 112 13.73 3.58 -2.94
C GLU A 112 12.40 4.34 -2.79
N LEU A 113 11.62 4.02 -1.75
CA LEU A 113 10.29 4.62 -1.51
C LEU A 113 10.31 5.76 -0.49
N VAL A 114 11.42 6.03 0.18
CA VAL A 114 11.51 7.06 1.22
C VAL A 114 11.18 8.46 0.68
N ALA A 115 11.57 8.75 -0.56
CA ALA A 115 11.24 10.03 -1.21
C ALA A 115 9.78 10.13 -1.67
N LEU A 116 9.17 8.98 -2.03
CA LEU A 116 7.85 8.88 -2.65
C LEU A 116 6.73 8.60 -1.65
N SER A 117 7.07 8.23 -0.41
CA SER A 117 6.08 7.76 0.55
C SER A 117 6.39 8.16 1.98
N ARG A 118 5.38 8.07 2.83
CA ARG A 118 5.50 8.27 4.28
C ARG A 118 4.66 7.23 5.01
N LEU A 119 5.32 6.43 5.83
CA LEU A 119 4.63 5.52 6.74
C LEU A 119 4.27 6.27 8.03
N ARG A 120 2.99 6.26 8.39
CA ARG A 120 2.49 6.98 9.58
C ARG A 120 1.71 6.02 10.49
N THR A 121 2.07 6.03 11.75
CA THR A 121 1.20 5.49 12.80
C THR A 121 0.10 6.51 13.07
N SER A 122 -1.15 6.07 13.06
CA SER A 122 -2.28 6.95 13.28
C SER A 122 -2.90 6.74 14.65
N ASN A 123 -3.10 7.85 15.37
CA ASN A 123 -3.85 7.89 16.61
C ASN A 123 -5.19 8.65 16.44
N VAL A 124 -5.54 8.99 15.20
CA VAL A 124 -6.79 9.72 14.92
C VAL A 124 -7.97 8.78 15.13
N GLN A 125 -8.88 9.18 16.00
CA GLN A 125 -10.11 8.45 16.25
C GLN A 125 -11.22 8.91 15.30
N LEU A 126 -12.14 8.02 14.96
CA LEU A 126 -13.22 8.31 14.00
C LEU A 126 -14.19 9.40 14.50
N ASP A 127 -14.32 9.55 15.81
CA ASP A 127 -15.14 10.60 16.42
C ASP A 127 -14.56 12.01 16.20
N GLN A 128 -13.25 12.11 15.99
CA GLN A 128 -12.59 13.37 15.68
C GLN A 128 -12.92 13.89 14.27
N VAL A 129 -13.29 13.00 13.35
CA VAL A 129 -13.71 13.38 12.00
C VAL A 129 -15.17 13.85 12.02
N VAL A 130 -15.46 15.03 11.50
CA VAL A 130 -16.84 15.56 11.40
C VAL A 130 -17.42 15.16 10.05
N LEU A 131 -18.22 14.09 10.05
CA LEU A 131 -18.95 13.55 8.91
C LEU A 131 -20.32 13.01 9.40
N PRO A 132 -21.30 12.83 8.49
CA PRO A 132 -22.54 12.15 8.82
C PRO A 132 -22.29 10.78 9.44
N ARG A 133 -23.08 10.41 10.43
CA ARG A 133 -22.93 9.16 11.16
C ARG A 133 -23.00 7.94 10.25
N GLU A 134 -23.95 7.94 9.32
CA GLU A 134 -24.14 6.86 8.34
C GLU A 134 -22.91 6.60 7.48
N VAL A 135 -22.23 7.68 7.04
CA VAL A 135 -20.98 7.58 6.26
C VAL A 135 -19.88 6.92 7.09
N LYS A 136 -19.73 7.33 8.36
CA LYS A 136 -18.75 6.74 9.27
C LYS A 136 -19.01 5.25 9.50
N GLU A 137 -20.26 4.87 9.79
CA GLU A 137 -20.67 3.49 10.03
C GLU A 137 -20.43 2.61 8.79
N THR A 138 -20.74 3.13 7.61
CA THR A 138 -20.46 2.44 6.33
C THR A 138 -18.96 2.19 6.14
N VAL A 139 -18.14 3.21 6.30
CA VAL A 139 -16.68 3.09 6.14
C VAL A 139 -16.10 2.07 7.14
N VAL A 140 -16.50 2.15 8.41
CA VAL A 140 -16.04 1.22 9.46
C VAL A 140 -16.45 -0.21 9.15
N SER A 141 -17.71 -0.41 8.75
CA SER A 141 -18.22 -1.73 8.39
C SER A 141 -17.43 -2.35 7.23
N LEU A 142 -17.20 -1.58 6.15
CA LEU A 142 -16.44 -2.04 5.00
C LEU A 142 -15.01 -2.45 5.40
N VAL A 143 -14.34 -1.61 6.18
CA VAL A 143 -12.93 -1.85 6.52
C VAL A 143 -12.77 -3.02 7.50
N ARG A 144 -13.63 -3.14 8.50
CA ARG A 144 -13.59 -4.24 9.47
C ARG A 144 -13.93 -5.59 8.85
N ASN A 145 -14.88 -5.59 7.92
CA ASN A 145 -15.32 -6.83 7.27
C ASN A 145 -14.42 -7.26 6.10
N HIS A 146 -13.47 -6.41 5.69
CA HIS A 146 -12.65 -6.70 4.52
C HIS A 146 -11.75 -7.93 4.69
N GLU A 147 -11.10 -8.10 5.84
CA GLU A 147 -10.25 -9.26 6.10
C GLU A 147 -11.07 -10.57 6.08
N GLU A 148 -12.24 -10.55 6.72
CA GLU A 148 -13.16 -11.70 6.69
C GLU A 148 -13.68 -11.98 5.28
N PHE A 149 -13.94 -10.94 4.50
CA PHE A 149 -14.34 -11.07 3.09
C PHE A 149 -13.25 -11.77 2.27
N VAL A 150 -11.98 -11.38 2.42
CA VAL A 150 -10.86 -12.01 1.70
C VAL A 150 -10.71 -13.48 2.08
N GLN A 151 -10.81 -13.82 3.37
CA GLN A 151 -10.73 -15.20 3.85
C GLN A 151 -11.89 -16.05 3.34
N ARG A 152 -13.13 -15.55 3.42
CA ARG A 152 -14.33 -16.26 2.94
C ARG A 152 -14.28 -16.50 1.44
N ARG A 153 -13.80 -15.52 0.69
CA ARG A 153 -13.66 -15.58 -0.75
C ARG A 153 -12.75 -16.75 -1.17
N GLN A 154 -11.62 -16.91 -0.48
CA GLN A 154 -10.71 -18.02 -0.69
C GLN A 154 -11.36 -19.36 -0.29
N ALA A 155 -11.99 -19.42 0.89
CA ALA A 155 -12.65 -20.62 1.39
C ALA A 155 -13.80 -21.12 0.48
N TRP A 156 -14.48 -20.20 -0.21
CA TRP A 156 -15.58 -20.55 -1.12
C TRP A 156 -15.13 -20.81 -2.56
N GLY A 157 -13.82 -20.78 -2.86
CA GLY A 157 -13.28 -20.96 -4.21
C GLY A 157 -13.69 -19.84 -5.18
N LEU A 158 -14.10 -18.68 -4.66
CA LEU A 158 -14.54 -17.58 -5.50
C LEU A 158 -13.40 -17.01 -6.33
N ASP A 159 -12.17 -17.14 -5.85
CA ASP A 159 -10.97 -16.70 -6.54
C ASP A 159 -10.65 -17.48 -7.81
N ASP A 160 -11.13 -18.73 -7.90
CA ASP A 160 -10.99 -19.55 -9.11
C ASP A 160 -11.92 -19.07 -10.24
N VAL A 161 -13.02 -18.39 -9.87
CA VAL A 161 -14.02 -17.87 -10.82
C VAL A 161 -13.79 -16.39 -11.11
N ILE A 162 -13.43 -15.61 -10.08
CA ILE A 162 -13.20 -14.16 -10.16
C ILE A 162 -11.82 -13.85 -9.55
N PRO A 163 -10.74 -13.93 -10.31
CA PRO A 163 -9.37 -13.79 -9.77
C PRO A 163 -8.95 -12.35 -9.42
N TYR A 164 -9.86 -11.37 -9.54
CA TYR A 164 -9.61 -9.94 -9.27
C TYR A 164 -10.64 -9.36 -8.29
N GLY A 165 -10.43 -8.11 -7.85
CA GLY A 165 -11.37 -7.38 -6.99
C GLY A 165 -11.33 -7.84 -5.53
N ARG A 166 -10.13 -8.15 -5.00
CA ARG A 166 -9.90 -8.44 -3.59
C ARG A 166 -9.70 -7.17 -2.77
N ALA A 167 -9.19 -6.11 -3.39
CA ALA A 167 -8.95 -4.86 -2.70
C ALA A 167 -10.25 -4.16 -2.28
N LEU A 168 -10.24 -3.59 -1.08
CA LEU A 168 -11.21 -2.59 -0.69
C LEU A 168 -10.72 -1.22 -1.17
N ILE A 169 -11.22 -0.79 -2.34
CA ILE A 169 -10.87 0.51 -2.91
C ILE A 169 -11.92 1.53 -2.50
N MET A 170 -11.53 2.56 -1.76
CA MET A 170 -12.38 3.69 -1.38
C MET A 170 -11.89 4.96 -2.07
N LEU A 171 -12.83 5.76 -2.56
CA LEU A 171 -12.55 7.06 -3.14
C LEU A 171 -13.07 8.17 -2.24
N PHE A 172 -12.19 9.06 -1.84
CA PHE A 172 -12.51 10.28 -1.09
C PHE A 172 -12.44 11.48 -2.03
N SER A 173 -13.59 12.09 -2.35
CA SER A 173 -13.69 13.24 -3.25
C SER A 173 -14.14 14.49 -2.52
N GLY A 174 -13.70 15.66 -2.96
CA GLY A 174 -14.17 16.95 -2.44
C GLY A 174 -13.07 17.98 -2.24
N PRO A 175 -13.42 19.24 -1.92
CA PRO A 175 -12.47 20.34 -1.81
C PRO A 175 -11.31 20.10 -0.83
N PRO A 176 -10.19 20.81 -0.98
CA PRO A 176 -9.08 20.71 -0.03
C PRO A 176 -9.49 21.19 1.37
N GLY A 177 -8.91 20.56 2.40
CA GLY A 177 -9.15 20.90 3.79
C GLY A 177 -10.50 20.43 4.36
N THR A 178 -11.23 19.53 3.69
CA THR A 178 -12.52 18.99 4.16
C THR A 178 -12.37 17.74 5.04
N GLY A 179 -11.16 17.17 5.20
CA GLY A 179 -10.91 16.08 6.14
C GLY A 179 -10.61 14.71 5.52
N LYS A 180 -10.39 14.62 4.20
CA LYS A 180 -10.07 13.36 3.49
C LYS A 180 -8.90 12.60 4.12
N THR A 181 -7.77 13.26 4.28
CA THR A 181 -6.57 12.68 4.92
C THR A 181 -6.82 12.30 6.38
N MET A 182 -7.63 13.09 7.10
CA MET A 182 -8.00 12.80 8.50
C MET A 182 -8.84 11.51 8.59
N LEU A 183 -9.80 11.31 7.68
CA LEU A 183 -10.58 10.06 7.62
C LEU A 183 -9.69 8.87 7.25
N ALA A 184 -8.73 9.02 6.33
CA ALA A 184 -7.78 7.96 6.01
C ALA A 184 -6.97 7.52 7.24
N HIS A 185 -6.51 8.48 8.05
CA HIS A 185 -5.88 8.19 9.34
C HIS A 185 -6.83 7.47 10.30
N ALA A 186 -8.08 7.91 10.42
CA ALA A 186 -9.07 7.27 11.30
C ALA A 186 -9.41 5.84 10.83
N VAL A 187 -9.46 5.60 9.53
CA VAL A 187 -9.63 4.26 8.94
C VAL A 187 -8.48 3.34 9.35
N ALA A 188 -7.24 3.76 9.14
CA ALA A 188 -6.08 2.98 9.53
C ALA A 188 -6.06 2.67 11.04
N SER A 189 -6.37 3.66 11.87
CA SER A 189 -6.50 3.50 13.33
C SER A 189 -7.60 2.48 13.72
N THR A 190 -8.73 2.48 13.01
CA THR A 190 -9.87 1.60 13.29
C THR A 190 -9.53 0.11 13.14
N VAL A 191 -8.63 -0.22 12.23
CA VAL A 191 -8.14 -1.60 11.99
C VAL A 191 -6.75 -1.84 12.57
N ASN A 192 -6.25 -0.92 13.40
CA ASN A 192 -4.93 -1.02 14.03
C ASN A 192 -3.77 -1.23 13.03
N LYS A 193 -3.89 -0.62 11.84
CA LYS A 193 -2.86 -0.66 10.81
C LYS A 193 -2.20 0.71 10.65
N ARG A 194 -0.99 0.70 10.08
CA ARG A 194 -0.30 1.95 9.70
C ARG A 194 -0.89 2.50 8.41
N LEU A 195 -0.78 3.81 8.22
CA LEU A 195 -1.16 4.48 6.98
C LEU A 195 0.09 4.70 6.12
N PHE A 196 0.10 4.12 4.93
CA PHE A 196 1.17 4.27 3.97
C PHE A 196 0.75 5.30 2.91
N CYS A 197 1.18 6.54 3.13
CA CYS A 197 0.84 7.69 2.28
C CYS A 197 1.79 7.77 1.09
N ILE A 198 1.25 7.82 -0.12
CA ILE A 198 1.99 7.90 -1.36
C ILE A 198 1.84 9.29 -1.97
N ASP A 199 2.97 9.91 -2.31
CA ASP A 199 3.08 11.20 -2.99
C ASP A 199 3.00 10.96 -4.52
N LEU A 200 1.79 10.97 -5.05
CA LEU A 200 1.56 10.67 -6.47
C LEU A 200 2.21 11.68 -7.43
N PRO A 201 2.22 12.98 -7.17
CA PRO A 201 2.98 13.95 -7.97
C PRO A 201 4.42 13.52 -8.20
N LYS A 202 5.15 13.16 -7.14
CA LYS A 202 6.54 12.71 -7.25
C LYS A 202 6.69 11.41 -8.02
N LEU A 203 5.77 10.46 -7.78
CA LEU A 203 5.75 9.18 -8.51
C LEU A 203 5.65 9.39 -10.04
N VAL A 204 4.84 10.34 -10.47
CA VAL A 204 4.61 10.65 -11.88
C VAL A 204 5.79 11.43 -12.51
N GLU A 205 6.48 12.25 -11.73
CA GLU A 205 7.68 12.97 -12.18
C GLU A 205 8.82 12.01 -12.54
N GLU A 206 8.94 10.90 -11.84
CA GLU A 206 9.93 9.84 -12.10
C GLU A 206 9.49 8.87 -13.22
N ARG A 207 9.18 9.38 -14.41
CA ARG A 207 8.56 8.66 -15.54
C ARG A 207 9.20 7.32 -15.89
N ALA A 208 10.53 7.21 -15.78
CA ALA A 208 11.27 6.01 -16.18
C ALA A 208 11.07 4.81 -15.22
N SER A 209 10.47 5.02 -14.05
CA SER A 209 10.37 4.02 -12.99
C SER A 209 8.96 3.86 -12.40
N VAL A 210 7.92 4.42 -13.01
CA VAL A 210 6.54 4.40 -12.46
C VAL A 210 6.06 2.97 -12.19
N GLU A 211 6.28 2.04 -13.12
CA GLU A 211 5.84 0.65 -12.95
C GLU A 211 6.60 -0.03 -11.80
N SER A 212 7.91 0.07 -11.77
CA SER A 212 8.74 -0.53 -10.72
C SER A 212 8.45 0.09 -9.34
N ASN A 213 8.22 1.41 -9.30
CA ASN A 213 7.86 2.10 -8.05
C ASN A 213 6.47 1.68 -7.55
N LEU A 214 5.49 1.51 -8.43
CA LEU A 214 4.18 0.97 -8.05
C LEU A 214 4.30 -0.47 -7.53
N ASP A 215 5.09 -1.32 -8.17
CA ASP A 215 5.36 -2.67 -7.69
C ASP A 215 5.98 -2.67 -6.30
N ALA A 216 6.96 -1.81 -6.07
CA ALA A 216 7.58 -1.64 -4.77
C ALA A 216 6.58 -1.12 -3.73
N ILE A 217 5.72 -0.15 -4.07
CA ILE A 217 4.68 0.40 -3.18
C ILE A 217 3.69 -0.69 -2.74
N PHE A 218 3.12 -1.45 -3.68
CA PHE A 218 2.16 -2.49 -3.34
C PHE A 218 2.79 -3.66 -2.58
N ARG A 219 4.03 -4.04 -2.91
CA ARG A 219 4.80 -5.01 -2.13
C ARG A 219 5.03 -4.51 -0.70
N GLU A 220 5.47 -3.28 -0.54
CA GLU A 220 5.75 -2.69 0.77
C GLU A 220 4.48 -2.56 1.61
N ALA A 221 3.36 -2.18 1.02
CA ALA A 221 2.08 -2.11 1.70
C ALA A 221 1.65 -3.46 2.29
N ARG A 222 1.89 -4.57 1.56
CA ARG A 222 1.65 -5.92 2.07
C ARG A 222 2.59 -6.30 3.19
N LEU A 223 3.90 -6.03 3.03
CA LEU A 223 4.91 -6.31 4.05
C LEU A 223 4.62 -5.59 5.38
N LEU A 224 4.17 -4.35 5.28
CA LEU A 224 3.88 -3.51 6.43
C LEU A 224 2.47 -3.72 6.99
N ASP A 225 1.65 -4.54 6.35
CA ASP A 225 0.20 -4.68 6.62
C ASP A 225 -0.47 -3.30 6.80
N ALA A 226 -0.25 -2.42 5.83
CA ALA A 226 -0.65 -1.03 5.91
C ALA A 226 -1.86 -0.72 5.03
N VAL A 227 -2.65 0.28 5.43
CA VAL A 227 -3.65 0.90 4.57
C VAL A 227 -2.92 1.82 3.59
N LEU A 228 -3.09 1.58 2.29
CA LEU A 228 -2.56 2.47 1.23
C LEU A 228 -3.39 3.74 1.14
N PHE A 229 -2.72 4.88 1.07
CA PHE A 229 -3.37 6.17 0.85
C PHE A 229 -2.66 6.92 -0.28
N PHE A 230 -3.38 7.11 -1.38
CA PHE A 230 -2.93 7.89 -2.53
C PHE A 230 -3.59 9.27 -2.46
N ASP A 231 -2.81 10.30 -2.18
CA ASP A 231 -3.30 11.67 -2.16
C ASP A 231 -3.13 12.34 -3.52
N GLU A 232 -3.96 13.34 -3.81
CA GLU A 232 -3.92 14.13 -5.04
C GLU A 232 -4.00 13.28 -6.33
N CYS A 233 -4.90 12.28 -6.35
CA CYS A 233 -5.04 11.34 -7.48
C CYS A 233 -5.34 12.04 -8.81
N GLU A 234 -5.85 13.26 -8.80
CA GLU A 234 -6.06 14.07 -10.01
C GLU A 234 -4.79 14.26 -10.84
N GLN A 235 -3.60 14.21 -10.21
CA GLN A 235 -2.33 14.36 -10.92
C GLN A 235 -2.06 13.21 -11.89
N ILE A 236 -2.40 11.99 -11.51
CA ILE A 236 -2.32 10.82 -12.40
C ILE A 236 -3.30 10.96 -13.57
N PHE A 237 -4.52 11.42 -13.30
CA PHE A 237 -5.54 11.55 -14.35
C PHE A 237 -5.21 12.64 -15.36
N LEU A 238 -4.62 13.74 -14.91
CA LEU A 238 -4.14 14.81 -15.79
C LEU A 238 -2.94 14.37 -16.64
N SER A 239 -2.08 13.49 -16.13
CA SER A 239 -0.90 13.02 -16.86
C SER A 239 -1.23 12.12 -18.06
N ARG A 240 -2.43 11.54 -18.14
CA ARG A 240 -2.91 10.76 -19.30
C ARG A 240 -2.89 11.58 -20.58
N SER A 241 -3.22 12.88 -20.50
CA SER A 241 -3.14 13.82 -21.63
C SER A 241 -1.70 14.06 -22.13
N LEU A 242 -0.70 13.68 -21.34
CA LEU A 242 0.73 13.83 -21.62
C LEU A 242 1.40 12.51 -22.04
N GLY A 243 0.62 11.44 -22.32
CA GLY A 243 1.16 10.13 -22.76
C GLY A 243 1.77 9.28 -21.65
N ASN A 244 1.29 9.41 -20.43
CA ASN A 244 1.79 8.63 -19.30
C ASN A 244 0.88 7.42 -19.02
N ASP A 245 1.43 6.20 -19.09
CA ASP A 245 0.73 4.93 -18.89
C ASP A 245 0.57 4.56 -17.39
N ALA A 246 0.76 5.49 -16.47
CA ALA A 246 0.68 5.25 -15.03
C ALA A 246 -0.70 4.74 -14.56
N ILE A 247 -1.80 5.21 -15.18
CA ILE A 247 -3.16 4.81 -14.79
C ILE A 247 -3.40 3.31 -15.05
N PRO A 248 -3.18 2.76 -16.25
CA PRO A 248 -3.36 1.34 -16.51
C PRO A 248 -2.56 0.46 -15.55
N VAL A 249 -1.32 0.85 -15.24
CA VAL A 249 -0.47 0.13 -14.29
C VAL A 249 -1.06 0.19 -12.89
N LEU A 250 -1.41 1.38 -12.38
CA LEU A 250 -2.04 1.54 -11.07
C LEU A 250 -3.32 0.71 -10.95
N LEU A 251 -4.19 0.75 -11.96
CA LEU A 251 -5.45 -0.01 -11.97
C LEU A 251 -5.19 -1.52 -11.92
N THR A 252 -4.19 -2.00 -12.67
CA THR A 252 -3.80 -3.41 -12.68
C THR A 252 -3.29 -3.84 -11.30
N ARG A 253 -2.47 -3.00 -10.64
CA ARG A 253 -1.95 -3.30 -9.30
C ARG A 253 -3.05 -3.24 -8.23
N LEU A 254 -4.00 -2.31 -8.33
CA LEU A 254 -5.17 -2.25 -7.45
C LEU A 254 -6.04 -3.51 -7.58
N GLU A 255 -6.25 -4.04 -8.78
CA GLU A 255 -7.00 -5.29 -8.98
C GLU A 255 -6.35 -6.52 -8.35
N GLN A 256 -5.02 -6.55 -8.33
CA GLN A 256 -4.22 -7.65 -7.78
C GLN A 256 -3.95 -7.50 -6.28
N TYR A 257 -4.27 -6.34 -5.71
CA TYR A 257 -4.09 -6.05 -4.29
C TYR A 257 -5.20 -6.71 -3.47
N ASP A 258 -4.88 -7.10 -2.25
CA ASP A 258 -5.80 -7.77 -1.31
C ASP A 258 -6.01 -6.96 -0.02
N GLY A 259 -5.43 -5.76 0.05
CA GLY A 259 -5.56 -4.84 1.18
C GLY A 259 -6.58 -3.72 0.96
N VAL A 260 -6.51 -2.73 1.84
CA VAL A 260 -7.33 -1.51 1.78
C VAL A 260 -6.54 -0.40 1.08
N ALA A 261 -7.12 0.18 0.04
CA ALA A 261 -6.57 1.32 -0.69
C ALA A 261 -7.56 2.48 -0.69
N ILE A 262 -7.08 3.66 -0.31
CA ILE A 262 -7.85 4.89 -0.27
C ILE A 262 -7.24 5.85 -1.31
N LEU A 263 -8.07 6.31 -2.22
CA LEU A 263 -7.73 7.30 -3.24
C LEU A 263 -8.37 8.62 -2.86
N ALA A 264 -7.62 9.70 -2.77
CA ALA A 264 -8.15 11.03 -2.48
C ALA A 264 -7.97 11.98 -3.66
N THR A 265 -9.01 12.72 -3.99
CA THR A 265 -8.99 13.72 -5.06
C THR A 265 -9.70 15.00 -4.66
N ASN A 266 -9.20 16.12 -5.14
CA ASN A 266 -9.86 17.42 -4.99
C ASN A 266 -10.82 17.73 -6.17
N ARG A 267 -10.80 16.90 -7.23
CA ARG A 267 -11.58 17.08 -8.46
C ARG A 267 -12.33 15.80 -8.80
N GLU A 268 -13.64 15.81 -8.59
CA GLU A 268 -14.51 14.68 -8.88
C GLU A 268 -14.65 14.40 -10.38
N GLU A 269 -14.65 15.45 -11.18
CA GLU A 269 -14.93 15.42 -12.63
C GLU A 269 -13.84 14.73 -13.47
N THR A 270 -12.66 14.48 -12.88
CA THR A 270 -11.50 13.91 -13.58
C THR A 270 -11.36 12.39 -13.43
N LEU A 271 -12.33 11.74 -12.79
CA LEU A 271 -12.24 10.30 -12.55
C LEU A 271 -12.36 9.49 -13.83
N ASP A 272 -11.37 8.64 -14.07
CA ASP A 272 -11.40 7.65 -15.12
C ASP A 272 -12.55 6.64 -14.86
N GLU A 273 -13.37 6.38 -15.89
CA GLU A 273 -14.48 5.43 -15.80
C GLU A 273 -14.01 4.02 -15.38
N ALA A 274 -12.80 3.63 -15.81
CA ALA A 274 -12.20 2.35 -15.42
C ALA A 274 -11.89 2.28 -13.92
N LEU A 275 -11.47 3.39 -13.30
CA LEU A 275 -11.30 3.46 -11.85
C LEU A 275 -12.66 3.45 -11.13
N ALA A 276 -13.63 4.20 -11.63
CA ALA A 276 -14.95 4.27 -11.02
C ALA A 276 -15.62 2.89 -10.86
N ARG A 277 -15.39 1.98 -11.81
CA ARG A 277 -15.91 0.60 -11.76
C ARG A 277 -15.24 -0.28 -10.69
N ARG A 278 -14.06 0.11 -10.18
CA ARG A 278 -13.29 -0.63 -9.17
C ARG A 278 -13.49 -0.12 -7.75
N VAL A 279 -14.03 1.08 -7.63
CA VAL A 279 -14.30 1.72 -6.34
C VAL A 279 -15.49 1.04 -5.67
N VAL A 280 -15.27 0.49 -4.47
CA VAL A 280 -16.29 -0.16 -3.65
C VAL A 280 -17.16 0.88 -2.93
N ALA A 281 -16.54 1.96 -2.46
CA ALA A 281 -17.25 3.03 -1.78
C ALA A 281 -16.69 4.40 -2.17
N LYS A 282 -17.60 5.31 -2.51
CA LYS A 282 -17.30 6.72 -2.78
C LYS A 282 -17.80 7.56 -1.61
N ILE A 283 -16.90 8.34 -1.03
CA ILE A 283 -17.18 9.24 0.08
C ILE A 283 -16.97 10.67 -0.40
N ASP A 284 -18.06 11.43 -0.45
CA ASP A 284 -18.02 12.82 -0.84
C ASP A 284 -17.85 13.74 0.37
N PHE A 285 -16.79 14.53 0.34
CA PHE A 285 -16.45 15.54 1.34
C PHE A 285 -16.92 16.91 0.86
N GLY A 286 -18.23 17.14 0.88
CA GLY A 286 -18.77 18.46 0.61
C GLY A 286 -18.25 19.53 1.57
N LYS A 287 -18.49 20.80 1.25
CA LYS A 287 -18.25 21.87 2.21
C LYS A 287 -19.09 21.63 3.46
N PRO A 288 -18.53 21.82 4.67
CA PRO A 288 -19.25 21.57 5.91
C PRO A 288 -20.42 22.56 6.09
N THR A 289 -21.57 22.06 6.53
CA THR A 289 -22.71 22.89 6.93
C THR A 289 -22.36 23.75 8.15
N ALA A 290 -23.14 24.78 8.49
CA ALA A 290 -22.92 25.61 9.67
C ALA A 290 -22.80 24.76 10.96
N SER A 291 -23.69 23.76 11.13
CA SER A 291 -23.62 22.84 12.26
C SER A 291 -22.33 21.99 12.26
N ALA A 292 -21.90 21.51 11.10
CA ALA A 292 -20.64 20.79 11.00
C ALA A 292 -19.43 21.69 11.28
N ARG A 293 -19.44 22.96 10.80
CA ARG A 293 -18.39 23.95 11.12
C ARG A 293 -18.30 24.24 12.62
N GLU A 294 -19.43 24.37 13.28
CA GLU A 294 -19.46 24.54 14.76
C GLU A 294 -18.80 23.35 15.47
N GLN A 295 -19.13 22.11 15.05
CA GLN A 295 -18.48 20.92 15.60
C GLN A 295 -16.96 20.90 15.32
N ILE A 296 -16.53 21.34 14.14
CA ILE A 296 -15.12 21.43 13.78
C ILE A 296 -14.42 22.48 14.65
N TRP A 297 -15.03 23.67 14.88
CA TRP A 297 -14.51 24.67 15.80
C TRP A 297 -14.32 24.08 17.22
N ARG A 298 -15.36 23.44 17.77
CA ARG A 298 -15.30 22.82 19.12
C ARG A 298 -14.19 21.77 19.24
N LYS A 299 -13.96 20.98 18.20
CA LYS A 299 -12.90 19.95 18.18
C LYS A 299 -11.49 20.53 18.10
N HIS A 300 -11.32 21.73 17.56
CA HIS A 300 -10.02 22.40 17.48
C HIS A 300 -9.73 23.32 18.65
N LEU A 301 -10.70 23.54 19.54
CA LEU A 301 -10.59 24.38 20.73
C LEU A 301 -10.65 23.46 21.97
N PRO A 302 -9.49 23.00 22.50
CA PRO A 302 -9.48 22.18 23.72
C PRO A 302 -9.99 22.99 24.92
N GLU A 303 -10.61 22.32 25.89
CA GLU A 303 -11.18 22.94 27.08
C GLU A 303 -10.19 23.82 27.89
N ALA A 304 -8.91 23.46 27.85
CA ALA A 304 -7.84 24.22 28.48
C ALA A 304 -7.49 25.54 27.79
N LEU A 305 -7.98 25.77 26.55
CA LEU A 305 -7.72 27.01 25.84
C LEU A 305 -8.60 28.14 26.38
N PRO A 306 -8.00 29.23 26.88
CA PRO A 306 -8.79 30.36 27.36
C PRO A 306 -9.48 31.06 26.18
N LEU A 307 -10.80 31.03 26.17
CA LEU A 307 -11.64 31.75 25.23
C LEU A 307 -12.18 33.02 25.89
N ALA A 308 -12.20 34.13 25.16
CA ALA A 308 -12.86 35.33 25.61
C ALA A 308 -14.40 35.13 25.68
N ASP A 309 -15.05 35.81 26.56
CA ASP A 309 -16.50 35.64 26.82
C ASP A 309 -17.39 36.01 25.61
N ASP A 310 -16.89 36.77 24.67
CA ASP A 310 -17.56 37.21 23.45
C ASP A 310 -17.41 36.24 22.26
N VAL A 311 -16.67 35.15 22.41
CA VAL A 311 -16.50 34.12 21.36
C VAL A 311 -17.76 33.25 21.27
N ASP A 312 -18.54 33.51 20.23
CA ASP A 312 -19.76 32.78 19.91
C ASP A 312 -19.51 31.83 18.72
N LEU A 313 -19.26 30.55 19.01
CA LEU A 313 -18.94 29.54 17.97
C LEU A 313 -20.07 29.30 16.98
N PRO A 314 -21.36 29.24 17.37
CA PRO A 314 -22.47 29.20 16.41
C PRO A 314 -22.44 30.37 15.45
N LYS A 315 -22.27 31.61 15.90
CA LYS A 315 -22.17 32.80 15.02
C LYS A 315 -20.96 32.76 14.10
N LEU A 316 -19.80 32.30 14.60
CA LEU A 316 -18.62 32.10 13.76
C LEU A 316 -18.89 31.07 12.66
N ALA A 317 -19.56 29.97 13.01
CA ALA A 317 -19.89 28.91 12.06
C ALA A 317 -20.91 29.37 11.00
N GLU A 318 -21.87 30.19 11.35
CA GLU A 318 -22.82 30.77 10.39
C GLU A 318 -22.18 31.83 9.49
N ARG A 319 -21.37 32.72 10.07
CA ARG A 319 -20.81 33.87 9.38
C ARG A 319 -19.71 33.50 8.36
N PHE A 320 -18.89 32.49 8.68
CA PHE A 320 -17.71 32.12 7.90
C PHE A 320 -17.87 30.75 7.26
N ASP A 321 -17.98 30.71 5.92
CA ASP A 321 -18.04 29.46 5.13
C ASP A 321 -16.65 28.86 4.93
N LEU A 322 -16.06 28.32 6.03
CA LEU A 322 -14.71 27.79 6.07
C LEU A 322 -14.71 26.26 6.02
N THR A 323 -13.71 25.67 5.35
CA THR A 323 -13.43 24.24 5.49
C THR A 323 -12.64 23.96 6.79
N GLY A 324 -12.60 22.70 7.21
CA GLY A 324 -11.88 22.29 8.42
C GLY A 324 -10.41 22.72 8.47
N GLY A 325 -9.74 22.71 7.31
CA GLY A 325 -8.35 23.19 7.19
C GLY A 325 -8.20 24.68 7.49
N TYR A 326 -9.13 25.50 7.03
CA TYR A 326 -9.13 26.94 7.34
C TYR A 326 -9.51 27.22 8.79
N ILE A 327 -10.47 26.46 9.36
CA ILE A 327 -10.81 26.57 10.79
C ILE A 327 -9.59 26.24 11.65
N LYS A 328 -8.89 25.13 11.36
CA LYS A 328 -7.65 24.78 12.04
C LYS A 328 -6.62 25.92 11.99
N ASN A 329 -6.40 26.48 10.80
CA ASN A 329 -5.43 27.57 10.63
C ASN A 329 -5.85 28.82 11.40
N ALA A 330 -7.16 29.17 11.43
CA ALA A 330 -7.66 30.29 12.19
C ALA A 330 -7.42 30.11 13.70
N VAL A 331 -7.66 28.90 14.24
CA VAL A 331 -7.36 28.60 15.65
C VAL A 331 -5.86 28.73 15.92
N LEU A 332 -4.99 28.16 15.08
CA LEU A 332 -3.54 28.24 15.27
C LEU A 332 -3.05 29.69 15.22
N THR A 333 -3.59 30.50 14.30
CA THR A 333 -3.21 31.91 14.19
C THR A 333 -3.70 32.73 15.39
N ALA A 334 -4.85 32.40 15.97
CA ALA A 334 -5.37 33.11 17.14
C ALA A 334 -4.59 32.80 18.43
N VAL A 335 -3.86 31.69 18.48
CA VAL A 335 -3.04 31.27 19.64
C VAL A 335 -1.60 31.80 19.53
N LEU A 336 -1.14 32.17 18.33
CA LEU A 336 0.18 32.79 18.11
C LEU A 336 0.21 34.26 18.53
#